data_f3ffbfe3d80e19abf4ad58186b155f27
#
_entry.id   f3ffbfe3d80e19abf4ad58186b155f27
#
_cell.length_a   1.000
_cell.length_b   1.000
_cell.length_c   1.000
_cell.angle_alpha   90.00
_cell.angle_beta   90.00
_cell.angle_gamma   90.00
#
_symmetry.space_group_name_H-M   'P 1'
#
loop_
_entity.id
_entity.type
_entity.pdbx_description
1 polymer ?
#
loop_
_entity_poly.entity_id
_entity_poly.type
_entity_poly.pdbx_seq_one_letter_code
_entity_poly.pdbx_strand_id
1 'polypeptide(L)'
;MKKIIGVFILLTSLAYGEGFLFFGNNSEEREKLETQKQEMALRWEKIKELDKKISFDKDKENLEKNYKEYKKEFDIYMEYLKQDSEELFKVGDYYFRDGRYEKAYEIFLQDSTNLKNVFGAATTARFLNEYDSSLKLYTQAIDMAPNFYESYLGRGIVNRNIGNYSEAINDFKKYMEYKKDESVYAGLGDVYMVTGNYEEAKKILEVARNRYPNSKVIKDMLIRTYAELKNN
;
A
#
# COMPACT_ATOMS: atom_id res chain seq x y z
N MET A 1 37.20 -3.98 9.54
CA MET A 1 36.15 -5.02 9.34
C MET A 1 35.37 -5.45 10.59
N LYS A 2 35.89 -5.29 11.82
CA LYS A 2 35.14 -5.67 13.06
C LYS A 2 34.13 -4.64 13.59
N LYS A 3 34.15 -3.39 13.11
CA LYS A 3 33.22 -2.32 13.58
C LYS A 3 31.86 -2.28 12.84
N ILE A 4 31.77 -2.90 11.66
CA ILE A 4 30.53 -2.89 10.86
C ILE A 4 29.55 -3.97 11.34
N ILE A 5 30.04 -5.06 11.93
CA ILE A 5 29.21 -6.17 12.42
C ILE A 5 28.40 -5.78 13.66
N GLY A 6 28.92 -4.87 14.51
CA GLY A 6 28.20 -4.41 15.70
C GLY A 6 26.93 -3.58 15.42
N VAL A 7 26.94 -2.81 14.34
CA VAL A 7 25.79 -1.98 13.93
C VAL A 7 24.66 -2.84 13.33
N PHE A 8 25.02 -3.92 12.63
CA PHE A 8 24.04 -4.81 12.00
C PHE A 8 23.21 -5.62 13.01
N ILE A 9 23.80 -5.99 14.15
CA ILE A 9 23.07 -6.75 15.20
C ILE A 9 22.11 -5.83 15.99
N LEU A 10 22.40 -4.54 16.09
CA LEU A 10 21.56 -3.58 16.79
C LEU A 10 20.21 -3.28 16.07
N LEU A 11 20.21 -3.32 14.75
CA LEU A 11 19.04 -2.96 13.94
C LEU A 11 18.01 -4.10 13.81
N THR A 12 18.46 -5.35 13.87
CA THR A 12 17.55 -6.52 13.79
C THR A 12 16.75 -6.76 15.07
N SER A 13 17.23 -6.30 16.25
CA SER A 13 16.52 -6.47 17.51
C SER A 13 15.39 -5.45 17.73
N LEU A 14 15.42 -4.31 17.04
CA LEU A 14 14.34 -3.31 17.07
C LEU A 14 13.09 -3.73 16.30
N ALA A 15 13.23 -4.65 15.35
CA ALA A 15 12.12 -5.14 14.52
C ALA A 15 11.16 -6.09 15.25
N TYR A 16 11.55 -6.67 16.38
CA TYR A 16 10.77 -7.72 17.09
C TYR A 16 10.15 -7.32 18.44
N GLY A 17 10.10 -6.05 18.78
CA GLY A 17 9.34 -5.59 19.96
C GLY A 17 9.82 -6.04 21.34
N GLU A 18 10.79 -6.95 21.44
CA GLU A 18 11.32 -7.50 22.71
C GLU A 18 12.68 -6.91 23.13
N GLY A 19 13.18 -5.92 22.40
CA GLY A 19 14.54 -5.40 22.54
C GLY A 19 14.79 -4.43 23.68
N PHE A 20 13.86 -4.23 24.64
CA PHE A 20 14.04 -3.20 25.67
C PHE A 20 14.99 -3.57 26.82
N LEU A 21 15.48 -4.81 26.88
CA LEU A 21 16.27 -5.29 28.04
C LEU A 21 17.78 -5.45 27.79
N PHE A 22 18.31 -5.22 26.58
CA PHE A 22 19.72 -5.48 26.29
C PHE A 22 20.54 -4.26 25.84
N PHE A 23 19.98 -3.07 25.78
CA PHE A 23 20.77 -1.87 25.50
C PHE A 23 21.40 -1.36 26.79
N GLY A 24 22.62 -1.78 27.02
CA GLY A 24 23.49 -1.15 27.98
C GLY A 24 23.54 0.36 27.77
N ASN A 25 23.80 1.12 28.83
CA ASN A 25 23.83 2.59 28.96
C ASN A 25 24.82 3.29 28.00
N ASN A 26 24.78 3.02 26.69
CA ASN A 26 25.67 3.71 25.75
C ASN A 26 24.97 4.95 25.17
N SER A 27 25.04 6.06 25.94
CA SER A 27 24.52 7.37 25.55
C SER A 27 25.08 7.84 24.19
N GLU A 28 26.32 7.48 23.89
CA GLU A 28 27.02 7.84 22.64
C GLU A 28 26.39 7.18 21.39
N GLU A 29 25.96 5.91 21.51
CA GLU A 29 25.30 5.23 20.38
C GLU A 29 23.90 5.77 20.13
N ARG A 30 23.17 6.14 21.18
CA ARG A 30 21.87 6.80 21.07
C ARG A 30 21.99 8.17 20.42
N GLU A 31 22.94 8.96 20.83
CA GLU A 31 23.21 10.28 20.26
C GLU A 31 23.59 10.19 18.77
N LYS A 32 24.43 9.21 18.39
CA LYS A 32 24.77 8.95 17.01
C LYS A 32 23.55 8.54 16.17
N LEU A 33 22.68 7.70 16.69
CA LEU A 33 21.45 7.28 16.01
C LEU A 33 20.49 8.45 15.81
N GLU A 34 20.29 9.28 16.82
CA GLU A 34 19.43 10.47 16.73
C GLU A 34 20.00 11.49 15.74
N THR A 35 21.32 11.68 15.73
CA THR A 35 22.02 12.55 14.76
C THR A 35 21.81 12.03 13.33
N GLN A 36 21.95 10.72 13.12
CA GLN A 36 21.70 10.10 11.82
C GLN A 36 20.25 10.28 11.37
N LYS A 37 19.29 10.08 12.25
CA LYS A 37 17.87 10.31 11.93
C LYS A 37 17.58 11.75 11.53
N GLN A 38 18.15 12.71 12.26
CA GLN A 38 18.00 14.13 11.94
C GLN A 38 18.63 14.48 10.58
N GLU A 39 19.82 13.95 10.29
CA GLU A 39 20.46 14.12 8.98
C GLU A 39 19.60 13.56 7.85
N MET A 40 19.04 12.36 8.04
CA MET A 40 18.19 11.72 7.04
C MET A 40 16.85 12.46 6.85
N ALA A 41 16.28 13.02 7.91
CA ALA A 41 15.10 13.88 7.80
C ALA A 41 15.36 15.14 6.96
N LEU A 42 16.49 15.82 7.20
CA LEU A 42 16.90 16.98 6.40
C LEU A 42 17.16 16.61 4.93
N ARG A 43 17.77 15.45 4.70
CA ARG A 43 18.00 14.91 3.36
C ARG A 43 16.69 14.65 2.62
N TRP A 44 15.69 14.10 3.32
CA TRP A 44 14.36 13.88 2.76
C TRP A 44 13.66 15.19 2.35
N GLU A 45 13.74 16.23 3.17
CA GLU A 45 13.24 17.55 2.79
C GLU A 45 13.92 18.09 1.54
N LYS A 46 15.25 17.96 1.45
CA LYS A 46 16.03 18.36 0.26
C LYS A 46 15.61 17.57 -0.99
N ILE A 47 15.39 16.26 -0.87
CA ILE A 47 14.92 15.40 -1.96
C ILE A 47 13.57 15.89 -2.48
N LYS A 48 12.60 16.18 -1.58
CA LYS A 48 11.29 16.71 -1.97
C LYS A 48 11.38 18.07 -2.67
N GLU A 49 12.27 18.94 -2.20
CA GLU A 49 12.50 20.23 -2.84
C GLU A 49 13.08 20.09 -4.26
N LEU A 50 14.09 19.24 -4.43
CA LEU A 50 14.69 18.95 -5.74
C LEU A 50 13.69 18.30 -6.70
N ASP A 51 12.91 17.36 -6.22
CA ASP A 51 11.87 16.68 -6.97
C ASP A 51 10.80 17.67 -7.48
N LYS A 52 10.40 18.62 -6.65
CA LYS A 52 9.52 19.72 -7.03
C LYS A 52 10.17 20.62 -8.09
N LYS A 53 11.44 21.01 -7.91
CA LYS A 53 12.18 21.81 -8.90
C LYS A 53 12.22 21.12 -10.26
N ILE A 54 12.57 19.84 -10.30
CA ILE A 54 12.61 19.03 -11.52
C ILE A 54 11.25 19.01 -12.24
N SER A 55 10.16 18.92 -11.50
CA SER A 55 8.79 18.85 -12.04
C SER A 55 8.33 20.16 -12.72
N PHE A 56 8.89 21.31 -12.34
CA PHE A 56 8.47 22.63 -12.82
C PHE A 56 9.54 23.37 -13.65
N ASP A 57 10.78 22.88 -13.69
CA ASP A 57 11.85 23.53 -14.43
C ASP A 57 11.69 23.29 -15.94
N LYS A 58 11.80 24.37 -16.70
CA LYS A 58 11.74 24.35 -18.17
C LYS A 58 13.11 24.49 -18.82
N ASP A 59 14.11 24.86 -18.04
CA ASP A 59 15.49 25.00 -18.51
C ASP A 59 16.20 23.65 -18.45
N LYS A 60 16.70 23.17 -19.58
CA LYS A 60 17.30 21.84 -19.73
C LYS A 60 18.56 21.66 -18.88
N GLU A 61 19.39 22.68 -18.78
CA GLU A 61 20.65 22.61 -18.03
C GLU A 61 20.38 22.55 -16.52
N ASN A 62 19.45 23.39 -16.03
CA ASN A 62 18.98 23.37 -14.65
C ASN A 62 18.31 22.05 -14.29
N LEU A 63 17.48 21.51 -15.19
CA LEU A 63 16.80 20.24 -15.01
C LEU A 63 17.80 19.10 -14.87
N GLU A 64 18.81 19.02 -15.74
CA GLU A 64 19.86 17.99 -15.68
C GLU A 64 20.68 18.10 -14.39
N LYS A 65 21.05 19.32 -13.99
CA LYS A 65 21.78 19.58 -12.74
C LYS A 65 20.95 19.16 -11.52
N ASN A 66 19.68 19.59 -11.44
CA ASN A 66 18.80 19.27 -10.33
C ASN A 66 18.50 17.77 -10.26
N TYR A 67 18.34 17.10 -11.42
CA TYR A 67 18.14 15.65 -11.47
C TYR A 67 19.36 14.86 -10.98
N LYS A 68 20.55 15.29 -11.35
CA LYS A 68 21.81 14.66 -10.89
C LYS A 68 21.96 14.79 -9.37
N GLU A 69 21.66 15.97 -8.82
CA GLU A 69 21.70 16.20 -7.37
C GLU A 69 20.62 15.38 -6.66
N TYR A 70 19.39 15.41 -7.16
CA TYR A 70 18.27 14.60 -6.68
C TYR A 70 18.67 13.12 -6.60
N LYS A 71 19.17 12.57 -7.70
CA LYS A 71 19.55 11.16 -7.75
C LYS A 71 20.60 10.81 -6.69
N LYS A 72 21.61 11.65 -6.55
CA LYS A 72 22.66 11.46 -5.51
C LYS A 72 22.07 11.42 -4.10
N GLU A 73 21.25 12.40 -3.75
CA GLU A 73 20.63 12.48 -2.43
C GLU A 73 19.66 11.33 -2.19
N PHE A 74 18.90 10.96 -3.22
CA PHE A 74 17.94 9.86 -3.16
C PHE A 74 18.63 8.51 -2.98
N ASP A 75 19.72 8.23 -3.71
CA ASP A 75 20.47 6.98 -3.57
C ASP A 75 21.03 6.80 -2.15
N ILE A 76 21.58 7.88 -1.55
CA ILE A 76 22.07 7.84 -0.16
C ILE A 76 20.91 7.59 0.82
N TYR A 77 19.76 8.25 0.61
CA TYR A 77 18.60 8.08 1.46
C TYR A 77 17.99 6.68 1.35
N MET A 78 17.97 6.10 0.15
CA MET A 78 17.49 4.73 -0.06
C MET A 78 18.33 3.69 0.66
N GLU A 79 19.66 3.86 0.74
CA GLU A 79 20.52 2.94 1.54
C GLU A 79 20.18 3.01 3.05
N TYR A 80 19.80 4.17 3.54
CA TYR A 80 19.30 4.30 4.91
C TYR A 80 17.91 3.63 5.07
N LEU A 81 16.99 3.86 4.14
CA LEU A 81 15.62 3.31 4.19
C LEU A 81 15.57 1.78 4.19
N LYS A 82 16.53 1.12 3.55
CA LYS A 82 16.64 -0.36 3.59
C LYS A 82 16.82 -0.92 5.01
N GLN A 83 17.17 -0.09 5.96
CA GLN A 83 17.39 -0.45 7.36
C GLN A 83 16.23 -0.05 8.27
N ASP A 84 15.22 0.68 7.75
CA ASP A 84 14.05 1.15 8.49
C ASP A 84 12.77 0.95 7.67
N SER A 85 12.13 -0.21 7.89
CA SER A 85 10.91 -0.60 7.18
C SER A 85 9.74 0.38 7.36
N GLU A 86 9.65 1.04 8.51
CA GLU A 86 8.59 2.02 8.78
C GLU A 86 8.83 3.32 8.01
N GLU A 87 10.07 3.78 7.95
CA GLU A 87 10.42 4.96 7.17
C GLU A 87 10.30 4.67 5.68
N LEU A 88 10.72 3.48 5.23
CA LEU A 88 10.53 3.01 3.86
C LEU A 88 9.06 3.05 3.46
N PHE A 89 8.18 2.55 4.34
CA PHE A 89 6.73 2.61 4.10
C PHE A 89 6.22 4.04 3.95
N LYS A 90 6.64 4.97 4.81
CA LYS A 90 6.21 6.38 4.74
C LYS A 90 6.62 7.04 3.42
N VAL A 91 7.81 6.73 2.93
CA VAL A 91 8.30 7.27 1.65
C VAL A 91 7.53 6.68 0.48
N GLY A 92 7.27 5.37 0.50
CA GLY A 92 6.41 4.71 -0.49
C GLY A 92 4.99 5.30 -0.51
N ASP A 93 4.37 5.49 0.67
CA ASP A 93 3.04 6.10 0.83
C ASP A 93 3.01 7.56 0.33
N TYR A 94 4.08 8.32 0.56
CA TYR A 94 4.20 9.68 0.01
C TYR A 94 4.10 9.68 -1.52
N TYR A 95 4.87 8.84 -2.22
CA TYR A 95 4.82 8.76 -3.68
C TYR A 95 3.51 8.17 -4.19
N PHE A 96 2.93 7.22 -3.46
CA PHE A 96 1.61 6.66 -3.79
C PHE A 96 0.51 7.73 -3.75
N ARG A 97 0.46 8.54 -2.69
CA ARG A 97 -0.53 9.63 -2.54
C ARG A 97 -0.33 10.74 -3.56
N ASP A 98 0.90 10.94 -4.03
CA ASP A 98 1.23 11.88 -5.08
C ASP A 98 0.93 11.35 -6.50
N GLY A 99 0.41 10.11 -6.61
CA GLY A 99 0.05 9.47 -7.87
C GLY A 99 1.24 8.93 -8.67
N ARG A 100 2.44 8.93 -8.09
CA ARG A 100 3.66 8.40 -8.72
C ARG A 100 3.82 6.92 -8.40
N TYR A 101 2.93 6.12 -8.99
CA TYR A 101 2.76 4.72 -8.61
C TYR A 101 3.98 3.86 -8.93
N GLU A 102 4.66 4.05 -10.07
CA GLU A 102 5.87 3.28 -10.42
C GLU A 102 6.95 3.45 -9.35
N LYS A 103 7.16 4.69 -8.92
CA LYS A 103 8.16 5.00 -7.89
C LYS A 103 7.77 4.47 -6.52
N ALA A 104 6.50 4.59 -6.14
CA ALA A 104 5.98 4.00 -4.91
C ALA A 104 6.19 2.47 -4.91
N TYR A 105 5.91 1.82 -6.03
CA TYR A 105 6.07 0.38 -6.19
C TYR A 105 7.52 -0.06 -6.00
N GLU A 106 8.46 0.61 -6.67
CA GLU A 106 9.90 0.35 -6.52
C GLU A 106 10.36 0.48 -5.07
N ILE A 107 9.87 1.48 -4.34
CA ILE A 107 10.21 1.72 -2.94
C ILE A 107 9.65 0.62 -2.06
N PHE A 108 8.36 0.31 -2.15
CA PHE A 108 7.75 -0.73 -1.34
C PHE A 108 8.40 -2.11 -1.54
N LEU A 109 8.86 -2.42 -2.75
CA LEU A 109 9.55 -3.69 -3.06
C LEU A 109 10.93 -3.83 -2.42
N GLN A 110 11.51 -2.77 -1.84
CA GLN A 110 12.82 -2.84 -1.16
C GLN A 110 12.76 -3.69 0.12
N ASP A 111 11.56 -3.86 0.70
CA ASP A 111 11.39 -4.71 1.89
C ASP A 111 10.14 -5.60 1.76
N SER A 112 10.36 -6.80 1.27
CA SER A 112 9.34 -7.84 1.13
C SER A 112 9.06 -8.63 2.42
N THR A 113 9.70 -8.27 3.53
CA THR A 113 9.53 -8.92 4.84
C THR A 113 8.59 -8.14 5.76
N ASN A 114 8.33 -6.88 5.44
CA ASN A 114 7.40 -6.03 6.19
C ASN A 114 6.00 -6.06 5.55
N LEU A 115 4.99 -6.40 6.33
CA LEU A 115 3.60 -6.53 5.87
C LEU A 115 3.06 -5.24 5.22
N LYS A 116 3.38 -4.07 5.79
CA LYS A 116 2.89 -2.78 5.25
C LYS A 116 3.49 -2.50 3.88
N ASN A 117 4.79 -2.80 3.69
CA ASN A 117 5.47 -2.62 2.42
C ASN A 117 4.93 -3.60 1.36
N VAL A 118 4.75 -4.86 1.72
CA VAL A 118 4.14 -5.87 0.82
C VAL A 118 2.72 -5.45 0.41
N PHE A 119 1.90 -5.02 1.36
CA PHE A 119 0.55 -4.52 1.08
C PHE A 119 0.55 -3.23 0.25
N GLY A 120 1.49 -2.31 0.52
CA GLY A 120 1.70 -1.09 -0.26
C GLY A 120 2.07 -1.41 -1.70
N ALA A 121 3.02 -2.33 -1.92
CA ALA A 121 3.40 -2.81 -3.25
C ALA A 121 2.21 -3.47 -3.97
N ALA A 122 1.45 -4.35 -3.29
CA ALA A 122 0.26 -5.00 -3.85
C ALA A 122 -0.78 -3.99 -4.32
N THR A 123 -1.05 -2.98 -3.48
CA THR A 123 -2.00 -1.92 -3.78
C THR A 123 -1.52 -1.08 -4.97
N THR A 124 -0.24 -0.73 -4.98
CA THR A 124 0.35 0.08 -6.05
C THR A 124 0.35 -0.67 -7.39
N ALA A 125 0.71 -1.96 -7.40
CA ALA A 125 0.63 -2.83 -8.59
C ALA A 125 -0.80 -2.86 -9.15
N ARG A 126 -1.83 -2.89 -8.29
CA ARG A 126 -3.24 -2.80 -8.72
C ARG A 126 -3.55 -1.49 -9.43
N PHE A 127 -3.03 -0.35 -8.94
CA PHE A 127 -3.19 0.96 -9.59
C PHE A 127 -2.45 1.05 -10.92
N LEU A 128 -1.34 0.33 -11.06
CA LEU A 128 -0.59 0.18 -12.31
C LEU A 128 -1.23 -0.82 -13.29
N ASN A 129 -2.32 -1.49 -12.89
CA ASN A 129 -2.95 -2.61 -13.61
C ASN A 129 -2.04 -3.84 -13.80
N GLU A 130 -0.98 -3.95 -12.99
CA GLU A 130 -0.11 -5.13 -12.92
C GLU A 130 -0.77 -6.21 -12.06
N TYR A 131 -1.86 -6.78 -12.56
CA TYR A 131 -2.75 -7.62 -11.77
C TYR A 131 -2.09 -8.91 -11.28
N ASP A 132 -1.22 -9.54 -12.06
CA ASP A 132 -0.50 -10.76 -11.65
C ASP A 132 0.44 -10.47 -10.46
N SER A 133 1.21 -9.39 -10.55
CA SER A 133 2.07 -8.93 -9.45
C SER A 133 1.25 -8.59 -8.20
N SER A 134 0.13 -7.90 -8.39
CA SER A 134 -0.78 -7.53 -7.31
C SER A 134 -1.38 -8.73 -6.60
N LEU A 135 -1.88 -9.73 -7.33
CA LEU A 135 -2.41 -10.99 -6.75
C LEU A 135 -1.37 -11.72 -5.92
N LYS A 136 -0.15 -11.85 -6.46
CA LYS A 136 0.97 -12.50 -5.76
C LYS A 136 1.28 -11.78 -4.44
N LEU A 137 1.37 -10.47 -4.48
CA LEU A 137 1.72 -9.64 -3.30
C LEU A 137 0.60 -9.61 -2.26
N TYR A 138 -0.68 -9.50 -2.67
CA TYR A 138 -1.78 -9.64 -1.72
C TYR A 138 -1.84 -11.03 -1.08
N THR A 139 -1.56 -12.09 -1.85
CA THR A 139 -1.49 -13.45 -1.31
C THR A 139 -0.35 -13.56 -0.30
N GLN A 140 0.83 -13.02 -0.61
CA GLN A 140 1.94 -12.95 0.34
C GLN A 140 1.55 -12.19 1.62
N ALA A 141 0.86 -11.06 1.51
CA ALA A 141 0.40 -10.31 2.68
C ALA A 141 -0.60 -11.10 3.54
N ILE A 142 -1.48 -11.90 2.91
CA ILE A 142 -2.41 -12.81 3.60
C ILE A 142 -1.65 -13.94 4.31
N ASP A 143 -0.64 -14.51 3.66
CA ASP A 143 0.20 -15.58 4.25
C ASP A 143 1.00 -15.06 5.44
N MET A 144 1.50 -13.81 5.37
CA MET A 144 2.19 -13.14 6.48
C MET A 144 1.26 -12.83 7.66
N ALA A 145 0.04 -12.40 7.38
CA ALA A 145 -0.95 -12.02 8.39
C ALA A 145 -2.38 -12.33 7.93
N PRO A 146 -2.90 -13.55 8.20
CA PRO A 146 -4.25 -13.97 7.78
C PRO A 146 -5.39 -13.14 8.37
N ASN A 147 -5.13 -12.35 9.40
CA ASN A 147 -6.06 -11.42 10.04
C ASN A 147 -5.91 -9.97 9.55
N PHE A 148 -5.03 -9.71 8.58
CA PHE A 148 -4.94 -8.42 7.90
C PHE A 148 -5.95 -8.39 6.74
N TYR A 149 -7.21 -8.14 7.08
CA TYR A 149 -8.36 -8.32 6.19
C TYR A 149 -8.35 -7.39 4.98
N GLU A 150 -7.68 -6.24 5.04
CA GLU A 150 -7.50 -5.30 3.93
C GLU A 150 -6.87 -5.97 2.70
N SER A 151 -6.03 -6.97 2.90
CA SER A 151 -5.43 -7.74 1.80
C SER A 151 -6.47 -8.57 1.04
N TYR A 152 -7.48 -9.11 1.73
CA TYR A 152 -8.60 -9.80 1.07
C TYR A 152 -9.44 -8.83 0.23
N LEU A 153 -9.74 -7.63 0.76
CA LEU A 153 -10.44 -6.62 -0.01
C LEU A 153 -9.67 -6.24 -1.28
N GLY A 154 -8.36 -6.00 -1.14
CA GLY A 154 -7.48 -5.66 -2.26
C GLY A 154 -7.43 -6.78 -3.30
N ARG A 155 -7.21 -8.03 -2.88
CA ARG A 155 -7.18 -9.20 -3.77
C ARG A 155 -8.53 -9.46 -4.43
N GLY A 156 -9.62 -9.31 -3.72
CA GLY A 156 -10.97 -9.42 -4.25
C GLY A 156 -11.25 -8.41 -5.36
N ILE A 157 -10.77 -7.17 -5.21
CA ILE A 157 -10.89 -6.15 -6.27
C ILE A 157 -10.08 -6.56 -7.50
N VAL A 158 -8.86 -7.09 -7.34
CA VAL A 158 -8.06 -7.56 -8.47
C VAL A 158 -8.73 -8.75 -9.14
N ASN A 159 -9.17 -9.75 -8.38
CA ASN A 159 -9.89 -10.92 -8.89
C ASN A 159 -11.13 -10.52 -9.70
N ARG A 160 -11.92 -9.56 -9.19
CA ARG A 160 -13.05 -8.99 -9.93
C ARG A 160 -12.61 -8.37 -11.27
N ASN A 161 -11.53 -7.59 -11.26
CA ASN A 161 -11.05 -6.87 -12.46
C ASN A 161 -10.60 -7.82 -13.58
N ILE A 162 -10.06 -8.99 -13.22
CA ILE A 162 -9.59 -9.99 -14.18
C ILE A 162 -10.62 -11.11 -14.46
N GLY A 163 -11.84 -11.01 -13.90
CA GLY A 163 -12.93 -11.95 -14.15
C GLY A 163 -12.91 -13.21 -13.29
N ASN A 164 -12.07 -13.31 -12.27
CA ASN A 164 -12.03 -14.39 -11.29
C ASN A 164 -13.12 -14.17 -10.23
N TYR A 165 -14.37 -14.22 -10.64
CA TYR A 165 -15.52 -13.78 -9.83
C TYR A 165 -15.76 -14.63 -8.59
N SER A 166 -15.50 -15.94 -8.65
CA SER A 166 -15.64 -16.84 -7.49
C SER A 166 -14.66 -16.46 -6.39
N GLU A 167 -13.41 -16.23 -6.75
CA GLU A 167 -12.34 -15.80 -5.85
C GLU A 167 -12.63 -14.41 -5.27
N ALA A 168 -13.12 -13.49 -6.11
CA ALA A 168 -13.53 -12.17 -5.66
C ALA A 168 -14.63 -12.22 -4.60
N ILE A 169 -15.68 -13.05 -4.80
CA ILE A 169 -16.75 -13.24 -3.83
C ILE A 169 -16.21 -13.79 -2.51
N ASN A 170 -15.32 -14.79 -2.56
CA ASN A 170 -14.72 -15.38 -1.37
C ASN A 170 -13.90 -14.36 -0.58
N ASP A 171 -13.07 -13.58 -1.26
CA ASP A 171 -12.24 -12.55 -0.66
C ASP A 171 -13.09 -11.42 -0.05
N PHE A 172 -14.12 -10.94 -0.75
CA PHE A 172 -15.04 -9.94 -0.22
C PHE A 172 -15.82 -10.44 1.00
N LYS A 173 -16.29 -11.70 0.98
CA LYS A 173 -16.93 -12.31 2.15
C LYS A 173 -15.99 -12.42 3.32
N LYS A 174 -14.72 -12.77 3.08
CA LYS A 174 -13.72 -12.83 4.13
C LYS A 174 -13.44 -11.45 4.75
N TYR A 175 -13.33 -10.41 3.96
CA TYR A 175 -13.24 -9.04 4.46
C TYR A 175 -14.46 -8.62 5.27
N MET A 176 -15.68 -9.03 4.87
CA MET A 176 -16.93 -8.72 5.59
C MET A 176 -17.02 -9.33 7.00
N GLU A 177 -16.24 -10.36 7.32
CA GLU A 177 -16.13 -10.87 8.69
C GLU A 177 -15.56 -9.81 9.65
N TYR A 178 -14.69 -8.96 9.13
CA TYR A 178 -14.04 -7.87 9.86
C TYR A 178 -14.81 -6.55 9.74
N LYS A 179 -15.12 -6.13 8.51
CA LYS A 179 -15.69 -4.82 8.25
C LYS A 179 -16.74 -4.88 7.13
N LYS A 180 -17.87 -4.23 7.39
CA LYS A 180 -19.00 -4.16 6.46
C LYS A 180 -19.15 -2.72 5.96
N ASP A 181 -18.13 -2.22 5.25
CA ASP A 181 -18.15 -0.88 4.67
C ASP A 181 -18.81 -0.86 3.28
N GLU A 182 -18.99 0.35 2.74
CA GLU A 182 -19.66 0.57 1.47
C GLU A 182 -18.96 -0.12 0.31
N SER A 183 -17.60 -0.13 0.31
CA SER A 183 -16.79 -0.68 -0.78
C SER A 183 -16.98 -2.18 -0.95
N VAL A 184 -17.07 -2.94 0.14
CA VAL A 184 -17.25 -4.40 0.03
C VAL A 184 -18.65 -4.75 -0.44
N TYR A 185 -19.69 -4.00 -0.01
CA TYR A 185 -21.04 -4.19 -0.53
C TYR A 185 -21.14 -3.87 -2.02
N ALA A 186 -20.51 -2.76 -2.46
CA ALA A 186 -20.45 -2.41 -3.87
C ALA A 186 -19.68 -3.46 -4.67
N GLY A 187 -18.56 -3.96 -4.15
CA GLY A 187 -17.76 -5.01 -4.79
C GLY A 187 -18.55 -6.30 -4.99
N LEU A 188 -19.24 -6.80 -3.95
CA LEU A 188 -20.09 -7.97 -4.05
C LEU A 188 -21.29 -7.76 -4.99
N GLY A 189 -21.97 -6.63 -4.87
CA GLY A 189 -23.08 -6.27 -5.73
C GLY A 189 -22.66 -6.25 -7.21
N ASP A 190 -21.50 -5.65 -7.50
CA ASP A 190 -20.96 -5.58 -8.86
C ASP A 190 -20.65 -6.98 -9.42
N VAL A 191 -19.97 -7.83 -8.65
CA VAL A 191 -19.68 -9.21 -9.08
C VAL A 191 -20.96 -9.99 -9.34
N TYR A 192 -21.97 -9.90 -8.47
CA TYR A 192 -23.23 -10.57 -8.69
C TYR A 192 -23.96 -10.04 -9.93
N MET A 193 -23.92 -8.74 -10.18
CA MET A 193 -24.52 -8.14 -11.39
C MET A 193 -23.82 -8.63 -12.67
N VAL A 194 -22.49 -8.60 -12.70
CA VAL A 194 -21.71 -9.02 -13.88
C VAL A 194 -21.86 -10.51 -14.18
N THR A 195 -22.09 -11.32 -13.16
CA THR A 195 -22.33 -12.78 -13.30
C THR A 195 -23.80 -13.13 -13.53
N GLY A 196 -24.70 -12.15 -13.67
CA GLY A 196 -26.12 -12.38 -13.90
C GLY A 196 -26.90 -12.84 -12.65
N ASN A 197 -26.27 -12.85 -11.49
CA ASN A 197 -26.87 -13.28 -10.21
C ASN A 197 -27.65 -12.10 -9.58
N TYR A 198 -28.63 -11.56 -10.31
CA TYR A 198 -29.32 -10.31 -9.96
C TYR A 198 -30.09 -10.37 -8.64
N GLU A 199 -30.63 -11.54 -8.25
CA GLU A 199 -31.33 -11.69 -6.96
C GLU A 199 -30.34 -11.57 -5.78
N GLU A 200 -29.12 -12.14 -5.90
CA GLU A 200 -28.06 -11.99 -4.90
C GLU A 200 -27.54 -10.56 -4.86
N ALA A 201 -27.38 -9.91 -6.03
CA ALA A 201 -27.04 -8.49 -6.11
C ALA A 201 -28.06 -7.63 -5.39
N LYS A 202 -29.36 -7.85 -5.64
CA LYS A 202 -30.46 -7.14 -4.96
C LYS A 202 -30.36 -7.29 -3.45
N LYS A 203 -30.28 -8.52 -2.94
CA LYS A 203 -30.20 -8.80 -1.49
C LYS A 203 -29.05 -8.04 -0.82
N ILE A 204 -27.84 -8.12 -1.37
CA ILE A 204 -26.67 -7.49 -0.76
C ILE A 204 -26.73 -5.95 -0.85
N LEU A 205 -27.23 -5.42 -1.96
CA LEU A 205 -27.35 -3.98 -2.17
C LEU A 205 -28.51 -3.35 -1.36
N GLU A 206 -29.59 -4.08 -1.08
CA GLU A 206 -30.65 -3.62 -0.17
C GLU A 206 -30.15 -3.51 1.26
N VAL A 207 -29.33 -4.48 1.73
CA VAL A 207 -28.64 -4.39 3.03
C VAL A 207 -27.72 -3.17 3.05
N ALA A 208 -26.94 -2.98 1.98
CA ALA A 208 -26.05 -1.83 1.84
C ALA A 208 -26.81 -0.49 1.86
N ARG A 209 -27.95 -0.39 1.16
CA ARG A 209 -28.80 0.81 1.13
C ARG A 209 -29.29 1.20 2.52
N ASN A 210 -29.72 0.22 3.31
CA ASN A 210 -30.18 0.48 4.68
C ASN A 210 -29.03 0.97 5.58
N ARG A 211 -27.81 0.51 5.35
CA ARG A 211 -26.63 0.90 6.11
C ARG A 211 -26.02 2.23 5.63
N TYR A 212 -26.11 2.49 4.34
CA TYR A 212 -25.54 3.67 3.64
C TYR A 212 -26.62 4.40 2.84
N PRO A 213 -27.64 4.99 3.49
CA PRO A 213 -28.82 5.54 2.81
C PRO A 213 -28.50 6.71 1.87
N ASN A 214 -27.34 7.36 2.07
CA ASN A 214 -26.89 8.49 1.24
C ASN A 214 -25.93 8.07 0.11
N SER A 215 -25.54 6.79 0.03
CA SER A 215 -24.64 6.33 -1.02
C SER A 215 -25.32 6.41 -2.39
N LYS A 216 -24.73 7.21 -3.26
CA LYS A 216 -25.13 7.30 -4.67
C LYS A 216 -24.79 6.00 -5.41
N VAL A 217 -23.60 5.44 -5.13
CA VAL A 217 -23.12 4.21 -5.76
C VAL A 217 -24.11 3.05 -5.53
N ILE A 218 -24.48 2.81 -4.28
CA ILE A 218 -25.42 1.74 -3.93
C ILE A 218 -26.80 1.97 -4.55
N LYS A 219 -27.31 3.22 -4.56
CA LYS A 219 -28.58 3.55 -5.21
C LYS A 219 -28.55 3.27 -6.72
N ASP A 220 -27.52 3.70 -7.41
CA ASP A 220 -27.37 3.51 -8.85
C ASP A 220 -27.22 2.03 -9.23
N MET A 221 -26.53 1.25 -8.40
CA MET A 221 -26.40 -0.20 -8.57
C MET A 221 -27.76 -0.91 -8.37
N LEU A 222 -28.53 -0.53 -7.35
CA LEU A 222 -29.87 -1.08 -7.12
C LEU A 222 -30.83 -0.79 -8.28
N ILE A 223 -30.84 0.44 -8.79
CA ILE A 223 -31.67 0.81 -9.95
C ILE A 223 -31.34 -0.11 -11.13
N ARG A 224 -30.08 -0.31 -11.43
CA ARG A 224 -29.66 -1.23 -12.52
C ARG A 224 -30.08 -2.67 -12.23
N THR A 225 -29.86 -3.15 -11.02
CA THR A 225 -30.25 -4.51 -10.60
C THR A 225 -31.74 -4.75 -10.78
N TYR A 226 -32.60 -3.80 -10.37
CA TYR A 226 -34.04 -3.91 -10.55
C TYR A 226 -34.45 -3.88 -12.03
N ALA A 227 -33.74 -3.12 -12.87
CA ALA A 227 -34.03 -3.09 -14.30
C ALA A 227 -33.73 -4.46 -14.94
N GLU A 228 -32.60 -5.08 -14.60
CA GLU A 228 -32.25 -6.42 -15.10
C GLU A 228 -33.24 -7.49 -14.63
N LEU A 229 -33.65 -7.46 -13.36
CA LEU A 229 -34.66 -8.39 -12.81
C LEU A 229 -36.05 -8.24 -13.43
N LYS A 230 -36.37 -7.09 -14.01
CA LYS A 230 -37.64 -6.87 -14.72
C LYS A 230 -37.61 -7.38 -16.16
N ASN A 231 -36.42 -7.44 -16.75
CA ASN A 231 -36.18 -7.81 -18.15
C ASN A 231 -35.93 -9.31 -18.34
N ASN A 232 -35.61 -10.03 -17.25
CA ASN A 232 -35.44 -11.48 -17.20
C ASN A 232 -36.71 -12.18 -16.63
#